data_76c5052d0621beb6478b1e4b60f4360c
#
_entry.id   76c5052d0621beb6478b1e4b60f4360c
#
_cell.length_a   1.000
_cell.length_b   1.000
_cell.length_c   1.000
_cell.angle_alpha   90.00
_cell.angle_beta   90.00
_cell.angle_gamma   90.00
#
_symmetry.space_group_name_H-M   'P 1'
#
loop_
_entity.id
_entity.type
_entity.pdbx_description
1 polymer ?
#
loop_
_entity_poly.entity_id
_entity_poly.type
_entity_poly.pdbx_seq_one_letter_code
_entity_poly.pdbx_strand_id
1 'polypeptide(L)'
;MVMRSLRAVAAATVHGAGLVRWTHSLRPLNITLHRAPPPSPSYKVLEVEYANGDKFLFSAEFLRVRSPSADSTRSTASGSSRVISGRRHVHILDIEAVGNYGIRIKYDDTHDTGIYTWKYLHELGRKKFYYMRAYIKVLREQGLTRNPRRKK
;
A
#
# COMPACT_ATOMS: atom_id res chain seq x y z
N MET A 1 8.44 2.20 -22.62
CA MET A 1 7.65 2.39 -21.39
C MET A 1 7.09 1.02 -20.98
N VAL A 2 7.75 0.32 -20.07
CA VAL A 2 7.31 -1.04 -19.68
C VAL A 2 6.40 -0.89 -18.46
N MET A 3 5.09 -0.95 -18.68
CA MET A 3 4.10 -1.08 -17.62
C MET A 3 4.02 -2.55 -17.20
N ARG A 4 4.37 -2.87 -15.96
CA ARG A 4 4.02 -4.17 -15.38
C ARG A 4 2.59 -4.09 -14.87
N SER A 5 1.66 -4.72 -15.58
CA SER A 5 0.26 -4.85 -15.19
C SER A 5 -0.02 -6.29 -14.78
N LEU A 6 -0.55 -6.49 -13.58
CA LEU A 6 -1.10 -7.77 -13.14
C LEU A 6 -2.61 -7.74 -13.39
N ARG A 7 -3.07 -8.41 -14.43
CA ARG A 7 -4.50 -8.62 -14.65
C ARG A 7 -4.98 -9.77 -13.78
N ALA A 8 -5.90 -9.48 -12.87
CA ALA A 8 -6.63 -10.52 -12.16
C ALA A 8 -7.73 -11.07 -13.09
N VAL A 9 -7.55 -12.29 -13.59
CA VAL A 9 -8.57 -12.99 -14.39
C VAL A 9 -9.73 -13.37 -13.47
N ALA A 10 -10.88 -12.75 -13.68
CA ALA A 10 -12.12 -13.16 -13.05
C ALA A 10 -12.64 -14.43 -13.70
N ALA A 11 -12.54 -15.56 -13.03
CA ALA A 11 -13.26 -16.78 -13.39
C ALA A 11 -14.70 -16.65 -12.90
N ALA A 12 -15.64 -16.37 -13.80
CA ALA A 12 -17.07 -16.46 -13.52
C ALA A 12 -17.49 -17.92 -13.66
N THR A 13 -17.82 -18.58 -12.56
CA THR A 13 -18.53 -19.87 -12.58
C THR A 13 -19.96 -19.64 -12.15
N VAL A 14 -20.88 -19.74 -13.11
CA VAL A 14 -22.32 -19.69 -12.89
C VAL A 14 -22.79 -21.12 -12.59
N HIS A 15 -23.35 -21.39 -11.41
CA HIS A 15 -24.34 -22.45 -11.20
C HIS A 15 -25.13 -22.21 -9.90
N GLY A 16 -26.46 -22.21 -10.02
CA GLY A 16 -27.38 -22.49 -8.92
C GLY A 16 -28.07 -21.31 -8.26
N ALA A 17 -29.39 -21.21 -8.44
CA ALA A 17 -30.28 -20.28 -7.78
C ALA A 17 -30.25 -20.44 -6.25
N GLY A 18 -29.68 -19.48 -5.59
CA GLY A 18 -29.74 -19.24 -4.17
C GLY A 18 -29.49 -17.75 -3.97
N LEU A 19 -30.20 -17.10 -3.07
CA LEU A 19 -29.99 -15.69 -2.70
C LEU A 19 -28.51 -15.44 -2.40
N VAL A 20 -27.74 -15.17 -3.44
CA VAL A 20 -26.32 -14.80 -3.31
C VAL A 20 -26.34 -13.36 -2.80
N ARG A 21 -26.17 -13.20 -1.49
CA ARG A 21 -25.64 -12.00 -0.91
C ARG A 21 -24.34 -11.70 -1.66
N TRP A 22 -24.38 -10.78 -2.59
CA TRP A 22 -23.19 -10.24 -3.23
C TRP A 22 -22.38 -9.52 -2.16
N THR A 23 -21.57 -10.27 -1.42
CA THR A 23 -20.39 -9.68 -0.84
C THR A 23 -19.56 -9.32 -2.07
N HIS A 24 -19.66 -8.06 -2.52
CA HIS A 24 -18.75 -7.51 -3.50
C HIS A 24 -17.35 -7.78 -2.97
N SER A 25 -16.72 -8.82 -3.50
CA SER A 25 -15.34 -9.11 -3.15
C SER A 25 -14.58 -7.89 -3.65
N LEU A 26 -14.00 -7.13 -2.73
CA LEU A 26 -13.19 -5.95 -3.03
C LEU A 26 -11.88 -6.37 -3.72
N ARG A 27 -12.00 -7.18 -4.79
CA ARG A 27 -10.84 -7.55 -5.62
C ARG A 27 -10.56 -6.45 -6.62
N PRO A 28 -9.33 -6.00 -6.74
CA PRO A 28 -8.98 -5.08 -7.80
C PRO A 28 -9.08 -5.76 -9.17
N LEU A 29 -9.52 -5.00 -10.16
CA LEU A 29 -9.48 -5.38 -11.56
C LEU A 29 -8.08 -5.24 -12.14
N ASN A 30 -7.38 -4.19 -11.71
CA ASN A 30 -6.05 -3.87 -12.23
C ASN A 30 -5.17 -3.25 -11.14
N ILE A 31 -3.88 -3.58 -11.21
CA ILE A 31 -2.84 -3.01 -10.35
C ILE A 31 -1.68 -2.61 -11.24
N THR A 32 -1.33 -1.33 -11.19
CA THR A 32 -0.28 -0.75 -12.03
C THR A 32 0.78 -0.05 -11.18
N LEU A 33 2.05 -0.33 -11.47
CA LEU A 33 3.18 0.40 -10.89
C LEU A 33 3.64 1.49 -11.84
N HIS A 34 3.69 2.72 -11.35
CA HIS A 34 4.23 3.87 -12.08
C HIS A 34 5.68 4.12 -11.67
N ARG A 35 6.56 4.17 -12.66
CA ARG A 35 7.99 4.39 -12.44
C ARG A 35 8.28 5.77 -11.88
N ALA A 36 9.33 5.84 -11.07
CA ALA A 36 9.99 7.09 -10.75
C ALA A 36 10.64 7.69 -12.03
N PRO A 37 10.86 9.01 -12.06
CA PRO A 37 11.61 9.61 -13.16
C PRO A 37 12.98 8.97 -13.35
N PRO A 38 13.48 8.86 -14.60
CA PRO A 38 14.83 8.37 -14.88
C PRO A 38 15.90 9.11 -14.04
N PRO A 39 16.99 8.44 -13.66
CA PRO A 39 17.46 7.11 -14.08
C PRO A 39 17.01 5.93 -13.20
N SER A 40 16.08 6.14 -12.26
CA SER A 40 15.70 5.11 -11.28
C SER A 40 14.96 3.92 -11.92
N PRO A 41 15.34 2.68 -11.65
CA PRO A 41 14.61 1.49 -12.08
C PRO A 41 13.38 1.19 -11.22
N SER A 42 13.18 1.92 -10.13
CA SER A 42 12.16 1.69 -9.10
C SER A 42 10.84 2.41 -9.39
N TYR A 43 9.82 2.10 -8.59
CA TYR A 43 8.48 2.65 -8.74
C TYR A 43 8.11 3.54 -7.54
N LYS A 44 7.39 4.63 -7.80
CA LYS A 44 6.95 5.58 -6.76
C LYS A 44 5.48 5.53 -6.42
N VAL A 45 4.66 5.07 -7.35
CA VAL A 45 3.21 5.09 -7.20
C VAL A 45 2.63 3.73 -7.57
N LEU A 46 1.76 3.23 -6.72
CA LEU A 46 0.91 2.08 -6.96
C LEU A 46 -0.50 2.58 -7.28
N GLU A 47 -1.02 2.20 -8.43
CA GLU A 47 -2.41 2.42 -8.83
C GLU A 47 -3.20 1.13 -8.66
N VAL A 48 -4.37 1.22 -8.05
CA VAL A 48 -5.28 0.09 -7.85
C VAL A 48 -6.67 0.49 -8.33
N GLU A 49 -7.22 -0.28 -9.24
CA GLU A 49 -8.54 -0.09 -9.82
C GLU A 49 -9.47 -1.24 -9.44
N TYR A 50 -10.65 -0.92 -8.93
CA TYR A 50 -11.65 -1.88 -8.44
C TYR A 50 -12.85 -2.00 -9.39
N ALA A 51 -13.57 -3.12 -9.29
CA ALA A 51 -14.73 -3.41 -10.14
C ALA A 51 -15.90 -2.43 -9.94
N ASN A 52 -15.98 -1.76 -8.80
CA ASN A 52 -16.97 -0.74 -8.50
C ASN A 52 -16.64 0.64 -9.11
N GLY A 53 -15.57 0.75 -9.89
CA GLY A 53 -15.10 2.00 -10.48
C GLY A 53 -14.18 2.82 -9.59
N ASP A 54 -13.95 2.42 -8.35
CA ASP A 54 -12.98 3.11 -7.48
C ASP A 54 -11.56 2.93 -8.01
N LYS A 55 -10.84 4.04 -8.10
CA LYS A 55 -9.45 4.08 -8.55
C LYS A 55 -8.60 4.87 -7.56
N PHE A 56 -7.57 4.23 -7.02
CA PHE A 56 -6.71 4.84 -6.03
C PHE A 56 -5.25 4.87 -6.46
N LEU A 57 -4.60 5.98 -6.18
CA LEU A 57 -3.16 6.19 -6.39
C LEU A 57 -2.47 6.30 -5.02
N PHE A 58 -1.55 5.42 -4.76
CA PHE A 58 -0.79 5.37 -3.51
C PHE A 58 0.68 5.70 -3.76
N SER A 59 1.23 6.67 -3.02
CA SER A 59 2.68 6.86 -3.01
C SER A 59 3.37 5.75 -2.22
N ALA A 60 4.59 5.41 -2.61
CA ALA A 60 5.41 4.42 -1.90
C ALA A 60 5.57 4.78 -0.41
N GLU A 61 5.81 6.06 -0.10
CA GLU A 61 5.87 6.55 1.28
C GLU A 61 4.61 6.22 2.07
N PHE A 62 3.42 6.53 1.51
CA PHE A 62 2.16 6.31 2.20
C PHE A 62 1.94 4.83 2.51
N LEU A 63 2.16 3.96 1.54
CA LEU A 63 2.05 2.51 1.74
C LEU A 63 3.08 2.01 2.76
N ARG A 64 4.33 2.49 2.70
CA ARG A 64 5.40 2.08 3.61
C ARG A 64 5.10 2.42 5.06
N VAL A 65 4.60 3.63 5.34
CA VAL A 65 4.26 4.04 6.71
C VAL A 65 2.96 3.40 7.22
N ARG A 66 2.14 2.87 6.32
CA ARG A 66 0.90 2.15 6.62
C ARG A 66 1.03 0.64 6.40
N SER A 67 2.25 0.13 6.34
CA SER A 67 2.47 -1.31 6.22
C SER A 67 1.81 -2.07 7.36
N PRO A 68 1.04 -3.13 7.07
CA PRO A 68 0.37 -3.94 8.09
C PRO A 68 1.30 -4.95 8.78
N SER A 69 2.61 -4.85 8.58
CA SER A 69 3.57 -5.73 9.23
C SER A 69 3.67 -5.48 10.73
N ALA A 70 4.05 -6.50 11.48
CA ALA A 70 4.25 -6.41 12.94
C ALA A 70 5.26 -5.32 13.35
N ASP A 71 6.25 -5.05 12.49
CA ASP A 71 7.24 -3.99 12.74
C ASP A 71 6.65 -2.58 12.68
N SER A 72 5.57 -2.41 11.93
CA SER A 72 4.86 -1.13 11.82
C SER A 72 3.87 -0.90 12.96
N THR A 73 3.45 -1.99 13.62
CA THR A 73 2.42 -1.97 14.67
C THR A 73 2.99 -2.15 16.08
N ARG A 74 4.29 -2.41 16.23
CA ARG A 74 4.92 -2.57 17.55
C ARG A 74 4.80 -1.28 18.36
N SER A 75 3.84 -1.27 19.29
CA SER A 75 3.94 -0.43 20.47
C SER A 75 5.19 -0.87 21.24
N THR A 76 6.09 0.07 21.53
CA THR A 76 7.15 -0.20 22.48
C THR A 76 6.53 -0.50 23.85
N ALA A 77 7.19 -1.32 24.69
CA ALA A 77 6.75 -1.63 26.06
C ALA A 77 6.44 -0.36 26.91
N SER A 78 6.81 0.81 26.44
CA SER A 78 6.54 2.14 26.99
C SER A 78 5.24 2.78 26.51
N GLY A 79 4.36 2.05 25.81
CA GLY A 79 3.05 2.58 25.35
C GLY A 79 3.10 3.62 24.23
N SER A 80 4.26 4.02 23.75
CA SER A 80 4.39 4.93 22.62
C SER A 80 4.46 4.16 21.30
N SER A 81 3.52 4.40 20.42
CA SER A 81 3.56 3.88 19.05
C SER A 81 4.79 4.43 18.32
N ARG A 82 5.69 3.54 17.88
CA ARG A 82 6.88 3.94 17.13
C ARG A 82 6.45 4.43 15.75
N VAL A 83 6.56 5.73 15.52
CA VAL A 83 6.23 6.33 14.24
C VAL A 83 7.39 6.14 13.26
N ILE A 84 7.09 5.62 12.09
CA ILE A 84 8.06 5.46 11.02
C ILE A 84 8.32 6.82 10.39
N SER A 85 9.55 7.32 10.45
CA SER A 85 9.99 8.60 9.89
C SER A 85 11.03 8.42 8.79
N GLY A 86 11.33 9.50 8.04
CA GLY A 86 12.42 9.48 7.07
C GLY A 86 12.15 8.66 5.80
N ARG A 87 10.88 8.42 5.42
CA ARG A 87 10.52 7.54 4.29
C ARG A 87 10.02 8.29 3.04
N ARG A 88 10.22 9.60 2.96
CA ARG A 88 9.74 10.42 1.83
C ARG A 88 10.26 9.94 0.46
N HIS A 89 11.46 9.38 0.44
CA HIS A 89 12.13 8.97 -0.80
C HIS A 89 12.16 7.46 -1.00
N VAL A 90 11.39 6.70 -0.21
CA VAL A 90 11.26 5.25 -0.39
C VAL A 90 10.62 4.94 -1.75
N HIS A 91 11.06 3.84 -2.35
CA HIS A 91 10.55 3.34 -3.62
C HIS A 91 10.05 1.90 -3.47
N ILE A 92 9.13 1.54 -4.35
CA ILE A 92 8.71 0.16 -4.52
C ILE A 92 9.67 -0.51 -5.51
N LEU A 93 10.23 -1.63 -5.13
CA LEU A 93 11.06 -2.46 -6.01
C LEU A 93 10.20 -3.45 -6.80
N ASP A 94 9.29 -4.13 -6.11
CA ASP A 94 8.43 -5.14 -6.71
C ASP A 94 7.14 -5.33 -5.89
N ILE A 95 6.15 -5.99 -6.52
CA ILE A 95 4.93 -6.45 -5.87
C ILE A 95 4.73 -7.94 -6.17
N GLU A 96 4.34 -8.70 -5.15
CA GLU A 96 4.03 -10.12 -5.27
C GLU A 96 2.59 -10.38 -4.84
N ALA A 97 1.86 -11.16 -5.64
CA ALA A 97 0.53 -11.62 -5.25
C ALA A 97 0.64 -12.60 -4.07
N VAL A 98 -0.22 -12.44 -3.07
CA VAL A 98 -0.32 -13.35 -1.93
C VAL A 98 -1.69 -14.00 -1.98
N GLY A 99 -1.72 -15.26 -2.44
CA GLY A 99 -2.97 -15.96 -2.71
C GLY A 99 -3.88 -15.15 -3.62
N ASN A 100 -5.16 -15.11 -3.28
CA ASN A 100 -6.18 -14.33 -4.00
C ASN A 100 -6.70 -13.12 -3.18
N TYR A 101 -6.06 -12.80 -2.05
CA TYR A 101 -6.61 -11.85 -1.07
C TYR A 101 -5.76 -10.59 -0.87
N GLY A 102 -4.55 -10.52 -1.42
CA GLY A 102 -3.70 -9.36 -1.22
C GLY A 102 -2.40 -9.38 -2.02
N ILE A 103 -1.57 -8.39 -1.74
CA ILE A 103 -0.22 -8.26 -2.29
C ILE A 103 0.79 -8.03 -1.17
N ARG A 104 2.02 -8.49 -1.40
CA ARG A 104 3.22 -8.10 -0.67
C ARG A 104 3.96 -7.06 -1.49
N ILE A 105 4.43 -6.01 -0.83
CA ILE A 105 5.19 -4.95 -1.48
C ILE A 105 6.62 -4.98 -0.96
N LYS A 106 7.60 -5.02 -1.87
CA LYS A 106 9.02 -4.93 -1.57
C LYS A 106 9.50 -3.51 -1.76
N TYR A 107 10.15 -2.97 -0.76
CA TYR A 107 10.68 -1.60 -0.77
C TYR A 107 12.20 -1.59 -0.82
N ASP A 108 12.79 -0.47 -1.26
CA ASP A 108 14.24 -0.23 -1.32
C ASP A 108 14.89 -0.04 0.06
N ASP A 109 14.10 0.11 1.11
CA ASP A 109 14.57 0.14 2.49
C ASP A 109 14.58 -1.24 3.17
N THR A 110 14.59 -2.32 2.39
CA THR A 110 14.59 -3.73 2.81
C THR A 110 13.32 -4.21 3.51
N HIS A 111 12.27 -3.38 3.58
CA HIS A 111 10.99 -3.78 4.14
C HIS A 111 10.15 -4.54 3.11
N ASP A 112 9.81 -5.80 3.42
CA ASP A 112 9.06 -6.69 2.51
C ASP A 112 8.02 -7.58 3.22
N THR A 113 7.79 -7.38 4.51
CA THR A 113 6.97 -8.28 5.35
C THR A 113 5.49 -7.93 5.39
N GLY A 114 5.08 -6.75 4.90
CA GLY A 114 3.69 -6.30 4.94
C GLY A 114 2.83 -6.92 3.84
N ILE A 115 1.72 -7.58 4.22
CA ILE A 115 0.72 -8.08 3.28
C ILE A 115 -0.47 -7.14 3.29
N TYR A 116 -0.74 -6.52 2.15
CA TYR A 116 -1.85 -5.58 1.96
C TYR A 116 -3.03 -6.34 1.36
N THR A 117 -4.05 -6.60 2.17
CA THR A 117 -5.29 -7.21 1.68
C THR A 117 -6.07 -6.24 0.79
N TRP A 118 -6.90 -6.74 -0.12
CA TRP A 118 -7.71 -5.90 -1.00
C TRP A 118 -8.63 -4.96 -0.23
N LYS A 119 -9.22 -5.44 0.85
CA LYS A 119 -10.05 -4.64 1.76
C LYS A 119 -9.24 -3.52 2.41
N TYR A 120 -8.04 -3.82 2.87
CA TYR A 120 -7.17 -2.84 3.52
C TYR A 120 -6.71 -1.75 2.53
N LEU A 121 -6.30 -2.13 1.32
CA LEU A 121 -5.95 -1.16 0.27
C LEU A 121 -7.13 -0.26 -0.09
N HIS A 122 -8.33 -0.81 -0.20
CA HIS A 122 -9.53 -0.02 -0.47
C HIS A 122 -9.81 0.99 0.66
N GLU A 123 -9.73 0.55 1.92
CA GLU A 123 -9.87 1.45 3.07
C GLU A 123 -8.81 2.56 3.08
N LEU A 124 -7.55 2.21 2.84
CA LEU A 124 -6.47 3.18 2.71
C LEU A 124 -6.73 4.22 1.61
N GLY A 125 -7.27 3.78 0.47
CA GLY A 125 -7.64 4.66 -0.64
C GLY A 125 -8.70 5.66 -0.24
N ARG A 126 -9.78 5.20 0.35
CA ARG A 126 -10.90 6.05 0.80
C ARG A 126 -10.51 7.06 1.88
N LYS A 127 -9.61 6.68 2.78
CA LYS A 127 -9.19 7.51 3.93
C LYS A 127 -7.78 8.08 3.77
N LYS A 128 -7.23 8.08 2.57
CA LYS A 128 -5.84 8.47 2.29
C LYS A 128 -5.44 9.81 2.90
N PHE A 129 -6.24 10.84 2.67
CA PHE A 129 -5.94 12.19 3.18
C PHE A 129 -6.02 12.27 4.71
N TYR A 130 -6.99 11.59 5.32
CA TYR A 130 -7.10 11.50 6.76
C TYR A 130 -5.85 10.86 7.37
N TYR A 131 -5.46 9.71 6.89
CA TYR A 131 -4.29 9.00 7.39
C TYR A 131 -2.98 9.77 7.17
N MET A 132 -2.85 10.45 6.03
CA MET A 132 -1.66 11.24 5.75
C MET A 132 -1.54 12.47 6.66
N ARG A 133 -2.66 13.16 6.92
CA ARG A 133 -2.69 14.28 7.87
C ARG A 133 -2.35 13.83 9.28
N ALA A 134 -2.95 12.73 9.75
CA ALA A 134 -2.66 12.16 11.07
C ALA A 134 -1.17 11.80 11.20
N TYR A 135 -0.59 11.16 10.19
CA TYR A 135 0.83 10.84 10.15
C TYR A 135 1.74 12.08 10.26
N ILE A 136 1.47 13.11 9.47
CA ILE A 136 2.24 14.36 9.51
C ILE A 136 2.11 15.06 10.87
N LYS A 137 0.92 15.05 11.48
CA LYS A 137 0.69 15.61 12.80
C LYS A 137 1.56 14.93 13.85
N VAL A 138 1.54 13.60 13.90
CA VAL A 138 2.33 12.83 14.88
C VAL A 138 3.83 13.02 14.66
N LEU A 139 4.30 13.10 13.42
CA LEU A 139 5.71 13.43 13.15
C LEU A 139 6.10 14.78 13.76
N ARG A 140 5.26 15.81 13.62
CA ARG A 140 5.53 17.14 14.18
C ARG A 140 5.57 17.11 15.71
N GLU A 141 4.61 16.43 16.34
CA GLU A 141 4.54 16.29 17.80
C GLU A 141 5.76 15.58 18.38
N GLN A 142 6.37 14.66 17.63
CA GLN A 142 7.57 13.93 18.04
C GLN A 142 8.88 14.58 17.54
N GLY A 143 8.83 15.75 16.92
CA GLY A 143 10.02 16.41 16.36
C GLY A 143 10.68 15.61 15.22
N LEU A 144 9.92 14.73 14.56
CA LEU A 144 10.37 13.91 13.46
C LEU A 144 10.00 14.51 12.10
N THR A 145 10.66 14.05 11.05
CA THR A 145 10.43 14.54 9.69
C THR A 145 10.23 13.39 8.70
N ARG A 146 9.56 13.67 7.60
CA ARG A 146 9.42 12.76 6.47
C ARG A 146 10.75 12.53 5.73
N ASN A 147 11.65 13.51 5.78
CA ASN A 147 12.94 13.42 5.11
C ASN A 147 13.88 12.47 5.87
N PRO A 148 14.69 11.67 5.17
CA PRO A 148 15.71 10.86 5.81
C PRO A 148 16.72 11.76 6.53
N ARG A 149 17.21 11.30 7.68
CA ARG A 149 18.32 12.00 8.38
C ARG A 149 19.55 12.01 7.46
N ARG A 150 20.13 13.18 7.24
CA ARG A 150 21.44 13.26 6.60
C ARG A 150 22.44 12.50 7.49
N LYS A 151 23.09 11.49 6.93
CA LYS A 151 24.28 10.92 7.58
C LYS A 151 25.36 12.00 7.56
N LYS A 152 25.86 12.38 8.74
CA LYS A 152 27.07 13.17 8.86
C LYS A 152 28.26 12.32 8.47
#